data_9cbfdc78c2c1321e0686dece39cfc311
#
_entry.id   9cbfdc78c2c1321e0686dece39cfc311
#
_cell.length_a   1.000
_cell.length_b   1.000
_cell.length_c   1.000
_cell.angle_alpha   90.00
_cell.angle_beta   90.00
_cell.angle_gamma   90.00
#
_symmetry.space_group_name_H-M   'P 1'
#
loop_
_entity.id
_entity.type
_entity.pdbx_description
1 polymer ?
#
loop_
_entity_poly.entity_id
_entity_poly.type
_entity_poly.pdbx_seq_one_letter_code
_entity_poly.pdbx_strand_id
1 'polypeptide(L)'
;IPQEDGNRDPVVVWQELRYRTREQWVDADGKAFVPYSHYNVGGNSKFWGSALFRLRREDFGALEHVDGTSPAWPISYDDLAPYYDRAERLYHVHGQTGQDPTEGDRPPYPFAPIPHARLMTELTEGMRTQGLHPFHLPLGLINPGEPDGCILCAYCNSFPCQYHRKSDAEVCALQPALTASNVTLWTNTFAERLITDPSGRTVVAVDVQRNGVRERLTASRFIVSCGAANSAALLLRSASDVHPTGLANSSGLVGRRYMAHLATMMEAFHPFRPNDTVFQKTVA
;
A
#
# COMPACT_ATOMS: atom_id res chain seq x y z
N ILE A 1 -4.41 12.86 -7.54
CA ILE A 1 -3.33 13.43 -8.36
C ILE A 1 -3.95 13.85 -9.68
N PRO A 2 -3.72 15.08 -10.16
CA PRO A 2 -4.19 15.52 -11.47
C PRO A 2 -3.65 14.64 -12.59
N GLN A 3 -4.40 14.56 -13.69
CA GLN A 3 -3.94 13.91 -14.93
C GLN A 3 -3.06 14.91 -15.71
N GLU A 4 -1.84 15.09 -15.25
CA GLU A 4 -0.89 16.03 -15.84
C GLU A 4 0.13 15.33 -16.73
N ASP A 5 0.60 16.04 -17.74
CA ASP A 5 1.77 15.62 -18.52
C ASP A 5 2.99 15.46 -17.61
N GLY A 6 3.81 14.45 -17.89
CA GLY A 6 4.99 14.14 -17.10
C GLY A 6 4.75 13.25 -15.89
N ASN A 7 3.51 12.83 -15.57
CA ASN A 7 3.26 11.86 -14.49
C ASN A 7 3.92 10.48 -14.73
N ARG A 8 4.33 10.21 -15.96
CA ARG A 8 5.08 9.01 -16.36
C ARG A 8 6.51 9.30 -16.79
N ASP A 9 6.95 10.55 -16.69
CA ASP A 9 8.31 10.93 -16.98
C ASP A 9 9.20 10.60 -15.77
N PRO A 10 10.21 9.71 -15.93
CA PRO A 10 11.14 9.37 -14.85
C PRO A 10 11.88 10.60 -14.28
N VAL A 11 12.22 11.58 -15.10
CA VAL A 11 12.87 12.81 -14.64
C VAL A 11 11.96 13.55 -13.68
N VAL A 12 10.70 13.76 -14.05
CA VAL A 12 9.74 14.51 -13.25
C VAL A 12 9.40 13.77 -11.94
N VAL A 13 9.17 12.46 -12.02
CA VAL A 13 8.72 11.67 -10.86
C VAL A 13 9.87 11.34 -9.93
N TRP A 14 11.05 10.99 -10.46
CA TRP A 14 12.17 10.49 -9.68
C TRP A 14 13.23 11.56 -9.35
N GLN A 15 13.61 12.39 -10.31
CA GLN A 15 14.66 13.41 -10.11
C GLN A 15 14.08 14.68 -9.52
N GLU A 16 12.97 15.18 -10.06
CA GLU A 16 12.31 16.38 -9.55
C GLU A 16 11.45 16.11 -8.31
N LEU A 17 11.19 14.85 -7.99
CA LEU A 17 10.42 14.42 -6.82
C LEU A 17 9.04 15.08 -6.75
N ARG A 18 8.34 15.22 -7.88
CA ARG A 18 7.08 15.99 -8.01
C ARG A 18 6.06 15.71 -6.91
N TYR A 19 5.89 14.45 -6.52
CA TYR A 19 4.88 14.04 -5.54
C TYR A 19 5.49 13.56 -4.23
N ARG A 20 6.80 13.59 -4.09
CA ARG A 20 7.50 13.08 -2.92
C ARG A 20 7.60 14.15 -1.85
N THR A 21 7.48 13.76 -0.58
CA THR A 21 7.80 14.67 0.51
C THR A 21 9.27 15.07 0.48
N ARG A 22 9.53 16.31 0.92
CA ARG A 22 10.89 16.79 1.18
C ARG A 22 11.28 16.68 2.65
N GLU A 23 10.40 16.11 3.45
CA GLU A 23 10.65 15.83 4.86
C GLU A 23 11.85 14.89 5.00
N GLN A 24 12.69 15.16 5.98
CA GLN A 24 13.82 14.31 6.31
C GLN A 24 13.48 13.46 7.54
N TRP A 25 13.75 12.18 7.44
CA TRP A 25 13.77 11.26 8.56
C TRP A 25 15.21 10.98 8.95
N VAL A 26 15.40 10.51 10.17
CA VAL A 26 16.71 10.18 10.71
C VAL A 26 16.67 8.69 11.10
N ASP A 27 17.64 7.92 10.62
CA ASP A 27 17.78 6.50 10.99
C ASP A 27 18.39 6.32 12.39
N ALA A 28 18.56 5.08 12.81
CA ALA A 28 19.11 4.74 14.11
C ALA A 28 20.56 5.22 14.30
N ASP A 29 21.30 5.41 13.23
CA ASP A 29 22.69 5.88 13.23
C ASP A 29 22.79 7.41 13.15
N GLY A 30 21.68 8.10 13.16
CA GLY A 30 21.59 9.56 13.06
C GLY A 30 21.74 10.10 11.64
N LYS A 31 21.71 9.26 10.61
CA LYS A 31 21.80 9.68 9.22
C LYS A 31 20.45 10.14 8.68
N ALA A 32 20.41 11.35 8.15
CA ALA A 32 19.21 11.89 7.52
C ALA A 32 18.98 11.30 6.13
N PHE A 33 17.72 11.00 5.82
CA PHE A 33 17.28 10.55 4.49
C PHE A 33 15.88 11.07 4.18
N VAL A 34 15.53 11.15 2.90
CA VAL A 34 14.17 11.47 2.46
C VAL A 34 13.39 10.16 2.30
N PRO A 35 12.32 9.93 3.08
CA PRO A 35 11.54 8.71 3.00
C PRO A 35 10.78 8.63 1.66
N TYR A 36 10.50 7.40 1.23
CA TYR A 36 9.63 7.16 0.08
C TYR A 36 8.17 7.28 0.50
N SER A 37 7.75 8.50 0.85
CA SER A 37 6.41 8.81 1.35
C SER A 37 5.76 9.90 0.50
N HIS A 38 4.44 9.79 0.33
CA HIS A 38 3.65 10.70 -0.49
C HIS A 38 2.44 11.16 0.32
N TYR A 39 2.25 12.48 0.45
CA TYR A 39 1.19 13.08 1.25
C TYR A 39 -0.01 13.57 0.42
N ASN A 40 -0.02 13.27 -0.85
CA ASN A 40 -1.19 13.50 -1.68
C ASN A 40 -2.35 12.56 -1.33
N VAL A 41 -3.55 12.90 -1.73
CA VAL A 41 -4.74 12.04 -1.63
C VAL A 41 -4.45 10.68 -2.27
N GLY A 42 -4.74 9.59 -1.54
CA GLY A 42 -4.36 8.23 -1.91
C GLY A 42 -2.97 7.79 -1.44
N GLY A 43 -2.12 8.73 -0.99
CA GLY A 43 -0.80 8.42 -0.40
C GLY A 43 0.05 7.50 -1.28
N ASN A 44 0.78 6.60 -0.64
CA ASN A 44 1.66 5.65 -1.33
C ASN A 44 0.93 4.66 -2.25
N SER A 45 -0.39 4.45 -2.07
CA SER A 45 -1.16 3.59 -2.97
C SER A 45 -1.25 4.14 -4.41
N LYS A 46 -0.98 5.41 -4.63
CA LYS A 46 -0.86 5.99 -5.98
C LYS A 46 0.37 5.48 -6.74
N PHE A 47 1.43 5.07 -6.01
CA PHE A 47 2.74 4.71 -6.57
C PHE A 47 3.03 3.20 -6.50
N TRP A 48 2.19 2.42 -5.86
CA TRP A 48 2.36 0.98 -5.75
C TRP A 48 2.26 0.25 -7.10
N GLY A 49 2.73 -0.99 -7.11
CA GLY A 49 2.76 -1.78 -8.32
C GLY A 49 1.48 -2.53 -8.67
N SER A 50 0.37 -2.29 -8.02
CA SER A 50 -0.92 -2.99 -8.20
C SER A 50 -0.93 -4.47 -7.80
N ALA A 51 0.17 -5.05 -7.32
CA ALA A 51 0.20 -6.43 -6.85
C ALA A 51 -0.51 -6.55 -5.50
N LEU A 52 -1.50 -7.44 -5.41
CA LEU A 52 -2.34 -7.63 -4.23
C LEU A 52 -2.39 -9.10 -3.83
N PHE A 53 -1.41 -9.51 -3.02
CA PHE A 53 -1.39 -10.83 -2.39
C PHE A 53 -2.15 -10.83 -1.08
N ARG A 54 -2.72 -11.97 -0.71
CA ARG A 54 -3.07 -12.26 0.68
C ARG A 54 -1.81 -12.69 1.43
N LEU A 55 -1.75 -12.42 2.71
CA LEU A 55 -0.79 -13.10 3.59
C LEU A 55 -1.07 -14.61 3.59
N ARG A 56 -0.03 -15.41 3.78
CA ARG A 56 -0.16 -16.86 3.92
C ARG A 56 -0.70 -17.20 5.31
N ARG A 57 -1.27 -18.40 5.48
CA ARG A 57 -1.75 -18.86 6.81
C ARG A 57 -0.61 -18.89 7.82
N GLU A 58 0.57 -19.28 7.38
CA GLU A 58 1.79 -19.34 8.18
C GLU A 58 2.24 -17.98 8.69
N ASP A 59 1.97 -16.89 7.96
CA ASP A 59 2.32 -15.52 8.36
C ASP A 59 1.62 -15.07 9.64
N PHE A 60 0.51 -15.73 10.02
CA PHE A 60 -0.22 -15.45 11.26
C PHE A 60 0.34 -16.22 12.47
N GLY A 61 1.18 -17.23 12.23
CA GLY A 61 1.89 -17.98 13.26
C GLY A 61 3.16 -17.30 13.75
N ALA A 62 3.84 -17.95 14.68
CA ALA A 62 5.19 -17.57 15.03
C ALA A 62 6.14 -18.00 13.89
N LEU A 63 6.97 -17.08 13.40
CA LEU A 63 7.92 -17.34 12.32
C LEU A 63 9.36 -17.13 12.80
N GLU A 64 10.16 -18.16 12.60
CA GLU A 64 11.61 -18.09 12.84
C GLU A 64 12.30 -17.41 11.65
N HIS A 65 13.18 -16.46 11.96
CA HIS A 65 14.04 -15.75 11.02
C HIS A 65 15.51 -15.93 11.44
N VAL A 66 16.42 -15.52 10.58
CA VAL A 66 17.87 -15.59 10.87
C VAL A 66 18.24 -14.84 12.16
N ASP A 67 17.59 -13.70 12.41
CA ASP A 67 17.89 -12.79 13.50
C ASP A 67 16.82 -12.77 14.62
N GLY A 68 15.95 -13.78 14.67
CA GLY A 68 14.94 -13.88 15.74
C GLY A 68 13.60 -14.40 15.26
N THR A 69 12.61 -14.35 16.14
CA THR A 69 11.26 -14.87 15.90
C THR A 69 10.25 -13.74 15.81
N SER A 70 9.44 -13.69 14.74
CA SER A 70 8.22 -12.89 14.71
C SER A 70 7.16 -13.59 15.57
N PRO A 71 6.55 -12.91 16.55
CA PRO A 71 5.50 -13.51 17.36
C PRO A 71 4.24 -13.76 16.51
N ALA A 72 3.46 -14.78 16.90
CA ALA A 72 2.16 -15.02 16.30
C ALA A 72 1.24 -13.79 16.44
N TRP A 73 0.39 -13.59 15.45
CA TRP A 73 -0.65 -12.57 15.48
C TRP A 73 -1.79 -13.02 16.41
N PRO A 74 -2.52 -12.09 17.06
CA PRO A 74 -3.66 -12.42 17.92
C PRO A 74 -4.93 -12.79 17.12
N ILE A 75 -4.84 -12.85 15.80
CA ILE A 75 -5.90 -13.22 14.84
C ILE A 75 -5.36 -14.25 13.86
N SER A 76 -6.23 -15.02 13.27
CA SER A 76 -5.91 -16.04 12.27
C SER A 76 -6.15 -15.54 10.84
N TYR A 77 -5.66 -16.31 9.86
CA TYR A 77 -6.04 -16.11 8.46
C TYR A 77 -7.58 -16.18 8.27
N ASP A 78 -8.24 -17.12 8.93
CA ASP A 78 -9.69 -17.33 8.76
C ASP A 78 -10.50 -16.14 9.28
N ASP A 79 -10.01 -15.44 10.31
CA ASP A 79 -10.62 -14.19 10.78
C ASP A 79 -10.56 -13.09 9.72
N LEU A 80 -9.50 -13.06 8.88
CA LEU A 80 -9.33 -12.08 7.80
C LEU A 80 -9.88 -12.52 6.44
N ALA A 81 -10.07 -13.82 6.19
CA ALA A 81 -10.49 -14.34 4.89
C ALA A 81 -11.73 -13.62 4.29
N PRO A 82 -12.82 -13.36 5.05
CA PRO A 82 -13.98 -12.64 4.53
C PRO A 82 -13.66 -11.18 4.12
N TYR A 83 -12.68 -10.58 4.77
CA TYR A 83 -12.24 -9.21 4.46
C TYR A 83 -11.31 -9.17 3.25
N TYR A 84 -10.48 -10.19 3.07
CA TYR A 84 -9.71 -10.36 1.83
C TYR A 84 -10.65 -10.49 0.62
N ASP A 85 -11.70 -11.31 0.72
CA ASP A 85 -12.70 -11.44 -0.36
C ASP A 85 -13.37 -10.11 -0.71
N ARG A 86 -13.67 -9.29 0.28
CA ARG A 86 -14.23 -7.96 0.09
C ARG A 86 -13.21 -6.99 -0.52
N ALA A 87 -11.97 -7.02 -0.04
CA ALA A 87 -10.90 -6.17 -0.54
C ALA A 87 -10.58 -6.49 -2.00
N GLU A 88 -10.49 -7.77 -2.37
CA GLU A 88 -10.23 -8.17 -3.74
C GLU A 88 -11.32 -7.71 -4.72
N ARG A 89 -12.59 -7.76 -4.29
CA ARG A 89 -13.68 -7.18 -5.09
C ARG A 89 -13.58 -5.66 -5.21
N LEU A 90 -13.32 -4.98 -4.08
CA LEU A 90 -13.21 -3.52 -4.02
C LEU A 90 -12.06 -3.01 -4.89
N TYR A 91 -10.93 -3.72 -4.88
CA TYR A 91 -9.73 -3.35 -5.62
C TYR A 91 -9.63 -4.03 -7.00
N HIS A 92 -10.70 -4.65 -7.48
CA HIS A 92 -10.76 -5.31 -8.79
C HIS A 92 -9.56 -6.22 -9.04
N VAL A 93 -9.33 -7.17 -8.13
CA VAL A 93 -8.15 -8.04 -8.23
C VAL A 93 -8.35 -9.12 -9.26
N HIS A 94 -7.51 -9.11 -10.28
CA HIS A 94 -7.41 -10.08 -11.35
C HIS A 94 -6.37 -11.14 -10.98
N GLY A 95 -6.73 -12.41 -11.03
CA GLY A 95 -5.82 -13.50 -10.69
C GLY A 95 -6.34 -14.87 -11.07
N GLN A 96 -5.50 -15.89 -10.91
CA GLN A 96 -5.83 -17.30 -11.17
C GLN A 96 -5.55 -18.11 -9.92
N THR A 97 -6.60 -18.63 -9.28
CA THR A 97 -6.50 -19.49 -8.11
C THR A 97 -5.90 -20.85 -8.45
N GLY A 98 -5.11 -21.41 -7.54
CA GLY A 98 -4.56 -22.76 -7.64
C GLY A 98 -3.32 -22.89 -8.52
N GLN A 99 -2.72 -21.80 -8.95
CA GLN A 99 -1.43 -21.81 -9.68
C GLN A 99 -0.23 -21.64 -8.74
N ASP A 100 -0.39 -20.89 -7.67
CA ASP A 100 0.63 -20.69 -6.64
C ASP A 100 0.60 -21.87 -5.65
N PRO A 101 1.64 -22.69 -5.56
CA PRO A 101 1.66 -23.84 -4.66
C PRO A 101 1.68 -23.45 -3.18
N THR A 102 1.98 -22.19 -2.88
CA THR A 102 1.96 -21.64 -1.50
C THR A 102 0.64 -20.99 -1.14
N GLU A 103 -0.29 -20.89 -2.09
CA GLU A 103 -1.64 -20.36 -1.84
C GLU A 103 -2.47 -21.42 -1.16
N GLY A 104 -3.01 -21.11 0.03
CA GLY A 104 -3.96 -21.99 0.73
C GLY A 104 -5.32 -22.03 0.03
N ASP A 105 -6.22 -22.87 0.55
CA ASP A 105 -7.60 -22.93 0.09
C ASP A 105 -8.28 -21.56 0.20
N ARG A 106 -8.86 -21.10 -0.91
CA ARG A 106 -9.54 -19.82 -1.02
C ARG A 106 -10.58 -19.84 -2.14
N PRO A 107 -11.59 -18.98 -2.10
CA PRO A 107 -12.47 -18.73 -3.24
C PRO A 107 -11.69 -18.23 -4.46
N PRO A 108 -12.18 -18.46 -5.68
CA PRO A 108 -11.60 -17.88 -6.89
C PRO A 108 -11.46 -16.35 -6.80
N TYR A 109 -10.46 -15.80 -7.49
CA TYR A 109 -10.35 -14.35 -7.67
C TYR A 109 -11.62 -13.79 -8.32
N PRO A 110 -12.04 -12.58 -7.96
CA PRO A 110 -13.28 -11.99 -8.50
C PRO A 110 -13.22 -11.70 -10.00
N PHE A 111 -12.01 -11.53 -10.55
CA PHE A 111 -11.79 -11.23 -11.97
C PHE A 111 -10.75 -12.16 -12.56
N ALA A 112 -10.93 -12.49 -13.84
CA ALA A 112 -10.00 -13.35 -14.59
C ALA A 112 -8.59 -12.75 -14.61
N PRO A 113 -7.54 -13.59 -14.68
CA PRO A 113 -6.16 -13.11 -14.70
C PRO A 113 -5.88 -12.28 -15.95
N ILE A 114 -4.92 -11.36 -15.84
CA ILE A 114 -4.43 -10.61 -16.99
C ILE A 114 -3.66 -11.55 -17.89
N PRO A 115 -4.02 -11.66 -19.18
CA PRO A 115 -3.31 -12.58 -20.11
C PRO A 115 -1.82 -12.22 -20.20
N HIS A 116 -0.99 -13.24 -20.25
CA HIS A 116 0.44 -13.06 -20.50
C HIS A 116 0.67 -12.59 -21.95
N ALA A 117 1.54 -11.58 -22.11
CA ALA A 117 2.10 -11.29 -23.42
C ALA A 117 3.00 -12.45 -23.90
N ARG A 118 3.24 -12.55 -25.21
CA ARG A 118 4.00 -13.65 -25.83
C ARG A 118 5.32 -13.94 -25.08
N LEU A 119 6.14 -12.94 -24.82
CA LEU A 119 7.40 -13.14 -24.12
C LEU A 119 7.19 -13.64 -22.69
N MET A 120 6.16 -13.18 -21.99
CA MET A 120 5.83 -13.63 -20.63
C MET A 120 5.35 -15.08 -20.64
N THR A 121 4.61 -15.51 -21.66
CA THR A 121 4.23 -16.93 -21.85
C THR A 121 5.48 -17.79 -22.06
N GLU A 122 6.37 -17.40 -22.97
CA GLU A 122 7.62 -18.13 -23.23
C GLU A 122 8.50 -18.23 -21.96
N LEU A 123 8.60 -17.14 -21.19
CA LEU A 123 9.32 -17.13 -19.92
C LEU A 123 8.69 -18.09 -18.90
N THR A 124 7.37 -18.06 -18.77
CA THR A 124 6.62 -18.94 -17.88
C THR A 124 6.85 -20.41 -18.22
N GLU A 125 6.81 -20.77 -19.50
CA GLU A 125 7.10 -22.12 -19.96
C GLU A 125 8.55 -22.54 -19.67
N GLY A 126 9.51 -21.63 -19.92
CA GLY A 126 10.91 -21.85 -19.60
C GLY A 126 11.15 -22.07 -18.10
N MET A 127 10.47 -21.34 -17.24
CA MET A 127 10.53 -21.52 -15.78
C MET A 127 9.97 -22.90 -15.38
N ARG A 128 8.84 -23.32 -15.95
CA ARG A 128 8.23 -24.63 -15.66
C ARG A 128 9.15 -25.79 -16.05
N THR A 129 9.89 -25.68 -17.17
CA THR A 129 10.85 -26.71 -17.55
C THR A 129 12.01 -26.87 -16.58
N GLN A 130 12.25 -25.87 -15.74
CA GLN A 130 13.25 -25.88 -14.67
C GLN A 130 12.66 -26.27 -13.30
N GLY A 131 11.41 -26.72 -13.25
CA GLY A 131 10.74 -27.12 -12.01
C GLY A 131 10.22 -25.96 -11.15
N LEU A 132 10.21 -24.72 -11.67
CA LEU A 132 9.60 -23.58 -11.02
C LEU A 132 8.08 -23.58 -11.25
N HIS A 133 7.36 -22.87 -10.39
CA HIS A 133 5.90 -22.77 -10.40
C HIS A 133 5.42 -21.33 -10.65
N PRO A 134 5.68 -20.76 -11.84
CA PRO A 134 5.22 -19.42 -12.16
C PRO A 134 3.69 -19.37 -12.23
N PHE A 135 3.12 -18.30 -11.72
CA PHE A 135 1.68 -18.08 -11.70
C PHE A 135 1.31 -16.66 -12.11
N HIS A 136 0.03 -16.42 -12.37
CA HIS A 136 -0.45 -15.07 -12.67
C HIS A 136 -0.36 -14.19 -11.44
N LEU A 137 0.38 -13.10 -11.56
CA LEU A 137 0.47 -12.09 -10.50
C LEU A 137 -0.93 -11.49 -10.22
N PRO A 138 -1.43 -11.55 -8.98
CA PRO A 138 -2.72 -10.93 -8.66
C PRO A 138 -2.61 -9.41 -8.75
N LEU A 139 -3.39 -8.79 -9.65
CA LEU A 139 -3.29 -7.38 -9.99
C LEU A 139 -4.60 -6.65 -9.79
N GLY A 140 -4.56 -5.55 -9.04
CA GLY A 140 -5.68 -4.61 -8.88
C GLY A 140 -5.72 -3.59 -10.00
N LEU A 141 -6.57 -3.81 -11.01
CA LEU A 141 -6.70 -2.97 -12.19
C LEU A 141 -8.18 -2.80 -12.57
N ILE A 142 -8.56 -1.60 -12.96
CA ILE A 142 -9.93 -1.33 -13.39
C ILE A 142 -10.11 -1.75 -14.85
N ASN A 143 -10.99 -2.71 -15.11
CA ASN A 143 -11.44 -3.17 -16.44
C ASN A 143 -10.33 -3.22 -17.51
N PRO A 144 -9.24 -3.99 -17.30
CA PRO A 144 -8.12 -4.00 -18.23
C PRO A 144 -8.55 -4.50 -19.62
N GLY A 145 -8.14 -3.75 -20.65
CA GLY A 145 -8.48 -4.05 -22.04
C GLY A 145 -9.82 -3.50 -22.54
N GLU A 146 -10.67 -2.98 -21.65
CA GLU A 146 -11.91 -2.30 -22.02
C GLU A 146 -11.65 -0.84 -22.44
N PRO A 147 -12.54 -0.21 -23.25
CA PRO A 147 -12.34 1.15 -23.74
C PRO A 147 -12.07 2.19 -22.63
N ASP A 148 -12.78 2.09 -21.51
CA ASP A 148 -12.60 2.97 -20.35
C ASP A 148 -11.77 2.33 -19.23
N GLY A 149 -11.03 1.28 -19.54
CA GLY A 149 -10.27 0.49 -18.58
C GLY A 149 -8.77 0.81 -18.54
N CYS A 150 -8.04 -0.04 -17.85
CA CYS A 150 -6.58 0.00 -17.80
C CYS A 150 -6.01 -0.38 -19.18
N ILE A 151 -5.16 0.46 -19.73
CA ILE A 151 -4.54 0.28 -21.04
C ILE A 151 -3.30 -0.63 -21.00
N LEU A 152 -3.00 -1.26 -19.87
CA LEU A 152 -1.84 -2.16 -19.67
C LEU A 152 -0.50 -1.52 -20.11
N CYS A 153 -0.24 -0.30 -19.65
CA CYS A 153 1.03 0.40 -19.92
C CYS A 153 2.15 -0.06 -18.98
N ALA A 154 3.40 0.29 -19.31
CA ALA A 154 4.58 -0.11 -18.55
C ALA A 154 4.73 0.54 -17.16
N TYR A 155 4.01 1.62 -16.87
CA TYR A 155 4.30 2.56 -15.79
C TYR A 155 3.44 2.39 -14.54
N CYS A 156 3.10 1.16 -14.13
CA CYS A 156 2.33 0.98 -12.89
C CYS A 156 3.19 1.16 -11.63
N ASN A 157 4.38 0.55 -11.61
CA ASN A 157 5.24 0.58 -10.44
C ASN A 157 5.95 1.92 -10.31
N SER A 158 5.82 2.52 -9.12
CA SER A 158 6.44 3.80 -8.77
C SER A 158 5.94 5.05 -9.50
N PHE A 159 4.88 4.93 -10.30
CA PHE A 159 4.26 6.06 -10.99
C PHE A 159 2.77 6.18 -10.68
N PRO A 160 2.22 7.39 -10.54
CA PRO A 160 0.78 7.58 -10.44
C PRO A 160 0.11 7.23 -11.77
N CYS A 161 -1.07 6.62 -11.70
CA CYS A 161 -1.81 6.28 -12.91
C CYS A 161 -2.46 7.52 -13.53
N GLN A 162 -2.02 7.93 -14.71
CA GLN A 162 -2.56 9.06 -15.44
C GLN A 162 -4.05 8.89 -15.81
N TYR A 163 -4.50 7.64 -15.94
CA TYR A 163 -5.87 7.33 -16.37
C TYR A 163 -6.81 7.00 -15.20
N HIS A 164 -6.32 7.02 -13.95
CA HIS A 164 -7.07 6.59 -12.77
C HIS A 164 -7.68 5.18 -12.95
N ARG A 165 -6.90 4.24 -13.51
CA ARG A 165 -7.30 2.85 -13.77
C ARG A 165 -6.48 1.82 -12.99
N LYS A 166 -5.50 2.27 -12.22
CA LYS A 166 -4.87 1.48 -11.18
C LYS A 166 -5.76 1.50 -9.94
N SER A 167 -6.03 0.33 -9.38
CA SER A 167 -6.90 0.19 -8.21
C SER A 167 -6.20 0.67 -6.95
N ASP A 168 -6.09 1.96 -6.76
CA ASP A 168 -5.56 2.58 -5.55
C ASP A 168 -6.66 3.03 -4.59
N ALA A 169 -6.30 3.43 -3.38
CA ALA A 169 -7.25 3.78 -2.33
C ALA A 169 -8.13 4.99 -2.68
N GLU A 170 -7.62 5.95 -3.46
CA GLU A 170 -8.42 7.07 -3.94
C GLU A 170 -9.48 6.58 -4.94
N VAL A 171 -9.05 5.81 -5.95
CA VAL A 171 -9.92 5.34 -7.04
C VAL A 171 -11.00 4.38 -6.54
N CYS A 172 -10.61 3.39 -5.74
CA CYS A 172 -11.51 2.31 -5.34
C CYS A 172 -12.37 2.61 -4.12
N ALA A 173 -11.91 3.50 -3.23
CA ALA A 173 -12.60 3.76 -1.98
C ALA A 173 -13.02 5.22 -1.81
N LEU A 174 -12.08 6.17 -1.94
CA LEU A 174 -12.37 7.56 -1.61
C LEU A 174 -13.29 8.23 -2.63
N GLN A 175 -13.00 8.11 -3.93
CA GLN A 175 -13.85 8.73 -4.95
C GLN A 175 -15.31 8.25 -4.90
N PRO A 176 -15.60 6.94 -4.78
CA PRO A 176 -16.96 6.47 -4.53
C PRO A 176 -17.56 7.02 -3.23
N ALA A 177 -16.78 7.08 -2.14
CA ALA A 177 -17.29 7.60 -0.87
C ALA A 177 -17.66 9.08 -0.93
N LEU A 178 -16.91 9.89 -1.70
CA LEU A 178 -17.20 11.33 -1.87
C LEU A 178 -18.49 11.63 -2.64
N THR A 179 -19.12 10.64 -3.25
CA THR A 179 -20.45 10.82 -3.85
C THR A 179 -21.55 10.92 -2.79
N ALA A 180 -21.28 10.49 -1.56
CA ALA A 180 -22.21 10.58 -0.45
C ALA A 180 -22.12 11.95 0.23
N SER A 181 -23.29 12.58 0.48
CA SER A 181 -23.37 13.94 1.05
C SER A 181 -22.82 14.06 2.48
N ASN A 182 -22.66 12.96 3.18
CA ASN A 182 -22.14 12.90 4.55
C ASN A 182 -20.62 12.64 4.64
N VAL A 183 -19.90 12.61 3.51
CA VAL A 183 -18.46 12.43 3.47
C VAL A 183 -17.78 13.74 3.08
N THR A 184 -16.81 14.17 3.88
CA THR A 184 -16.02 15.38 3.62
C THR A 184 -14.54 15.04 3.62
N LEU A 185 -13.85 15.39 2.55
CA LEU A 185 -12.39 15.31 2.46
C LEU A 185 -11.76 16.66 2.77
N TRP A 186 -10.88 16.68 3.75
CA TRP A 186 -10.03 17.84 4.03
C TRP A 186 -8.61 17.58 3.58
N THR A 187 -8.11 18.42 2.71
CA THR A 187 -6.70 18.47 2.30
C THR A 187 -5.96 19.57 3.06
N ASN A 188 -4.62 19.60 2.94
CA ASN A 188 -3.76 20.57 3.65
C ASN A 188 -4.05 20.61 5.16
N THR A 189 -4.36 19.44 5.73
CA THR A 189 -4.75 19.29 7.13
C THR A 189 -3.81 18.31 7.80
N PHE A 190 -3.04 18.78 8.77
CA PHE A 190 -2.08 18.00 9.53
C PHE A 190 -2.63 17.70 10.92
N ALA A 191 -2.74 16.42 11.30
CA ALA A 191 -3.12 16.02 12.65
C ALA A 191 -1.92 16.18 13.59
N GLU A 192 -2.01 17.13 14.51
CA GLU A 192 -0.92 17.43 15.44
C GLU A 192 -0.95 16.53 16.67
N ARG A 193 -2.14 16.33 17.26
CA ARG A 193 -2.29 15.63 18.54
C ARG A 193 -3.70 15.09 18.73
N LEU A 194 -3.80 13.88 19.28
CA LEU A 194 -5.04 13.31 19.80
C LEU A 194 -5.23 13.73 21.27
N ILE A 195 -6.45 14.09 21.64
CA ILE A 195 -6.80 14.54 22.98
C ILE A 195 -7.73 13.50 23.62
N THR A 196 -7.38 13.04 24.81
CA THR A 196 -8.21 12.14 25.60
C THR A 196 -9.08 12.90 26.59
N ASP A 197 -10.11 12.24 27.07
CA ASP A 197 -10.84 12.65 28.26
C ASP A 197 -9.92 12.65 29.51
N PRO A 198 -10.35 13.20 30.66
CA PRO A 198 -9.53 13.20 31.87
C PRO A 198 -9.15 11.79 32.38
N SER A 199 -9.91 10.76 32.03
CA SER A 199 -9.58 9.38 32.40
C SER A 199 -8.44 8.78 31.55
N GLY A 200 -8.10 9.40 30.42
CA GLY A 200 -7.13 8.92 29.45
C GLY A 200 -7.60 7.73 28.61
N ARG A 201 -8.86 7.29 28.75
CA ARG A 201 -9.36 6.06 28.11
C ARG A 201 -10.05 6.30 26.77
N THR A 202 -10.55 7.50 26.54
CA THR A 202 -11.32 7.84 25.35
C THR A 202 -10.71 9.02 24.64
N VAL A 203 -10.43 8.87 23.34
CA VAL A 203 -10.06 10.00 22.48
C VAL A 203 -11.33 10.80 22.19
N VAL A 204 -11.33 12.07 22.54
CA VAL A 204 -12.51 12.98 22.42
C VAL A 204 -12.30 14.07 21.38
N ALA A 205 -11.05 14.36 21.02
CA ALA A 205 -10.73 15.36 19.99
C ALA A 205 -9.41 15.06 19.29
N VAL A 206 -9.21 15.75 18.17
CA VAL A 206 -7.92 15.87 17.50
C VAL A 206 -7.63 17.34 17.25
N ASP A 207 -6.43 17.79 17.61
CA ASP A 207 -5.92 19.10 17.20
C ASP A 207 -5.29 18.95 15.82
N VAL A 208 -5.70 19.82 14.90
CA VAL A 208 -5.23 19.82 13.51
C VAL A 208 -4.73 21.22 13.13
N GLN A 209 -3.78 21.26 12.21
CA GLN A 209 -3.40 22.48 11.52
C GLN A 209 -3.91 22.40 10.08
N ARG A 210 -4.82 23.27 9.72
CA ARG A 210 -5.40 23.34 8.38
C ARG A 210 -5.13 24.70 7.76
N ASN A 211 -4.46 24.70 6.61
CA ASN A 211 -4.05 25.93 5.92
C ASN A 211 -3.34 26.94 6.85
N GLY A 212 -2.53 26.45 7.79
CA GLY A 212 -1.82 27.29 8.76
C GLY A 212 -2.62 27.70 10.02
N VAL A 213 -3.91 27.36 10.08
CA VAL A 213 -4.77 27.65 11.24
C VAL A 213 -4.94 26.40 12.09
N ARG A 214 -4.79 26.53 13.40
CA ARG A 214 -5.07 25.45 14.35
C ARG A 214 -6.55 25.38 14.67
N GLU A 215 -7.08 24.17 14.58
CA GLU A 215 -8.48 23.86 14.87
C GLU A 215 -8.55 22.61 15.75
N ARG A 216 -9.60 22.50 16.55
CA ARG A 216 -9.93 21.28 17.30
C ARG A 216 -11.18 20.66 16.76
N LEU A 217 -11.08 19.39 16.39
CA LEU A 217 -12.19 18.61 15.86
C LEU A 217 -12.61 17.56 16.89
N THR A 218 -13.91 17.37 17.03
CA THR A 218 -14.51 16.35 17.88
C THR A 218 -15.25 15.31 17.06
N ALA A 219 -15.22 14.07 17.51
CA ALA A 219 -15.94 12.96 16.88
C ALA A 219 -16.24 11.88 17.92
N SER A 220 -17.17 10.99 17.60
CA SER A 220 -17.43 9.80 18.41
C SER A 220 -16.40 8.68 18.19
N ARG A 221 -15.66 8.71 17.07
CA ARG A 221 -14.62 7.74 16.72
C ARG A 221 -13.49 8.43 15.95
N PHE A 222 -12.27 8.02 16.22
CA PHE A 222 -11.07 8.46 15.51
C PHE A 222 -10.36 7.24 14.93
N ILE A 223 -10.06 7.29 13.63
CA ILE A 223 -9.30 6.23 12.94
C ILE A 223 -7.95 6.81 12.56
N VAL A 224 -6.88 6.25 13.10
CA VAL A 224 -5.50 6.65 12.81
C VAL A 224 -4.94 5.75 11.73
N SER A 225 -4.77 6.28 10.51
CA SER A 225 -4.29 5.57 9.33
C SER A 225 -3.30 6.41 8.52
N CYS A 226 -2.31 7.00 9.22
CA CYS A 226 -1.36 7.94 8.63
C CYS A 226 -0.11 7.27 8.04
N GLY A 227 -0.13 5.95 7.84
CA GLY A 227 1.05 5.14 7.54
C GLY A 227 1.84 4.78 8.80
N ALA A 228 2.74 3.80 8.71
CA ALA A 228 3.42 3.21 9.87
C ALA A 228 4.15 4.25 10.72
N ALA A 229 5.01 5.07 10.10
CA ALA A 229 5.82 6.05 10.83
C ALA A 229 4.98 7.21 11.39
N ASN A 230 4.10 7.81 10.58
CA ASN A 230 3.33 8.97 11.01
C ASN A 230 2.21 8.63 12.00
N SER A 231 1.63 7.43 11.94
CA SER A 231 0.69 6.97 12.98
C SER A 231 1.41 6.84 14.33
N ALA A 232 2.60 6.23 14.34
CA ALA A 232 3.41 6.15 15.54
C ALA A 232 3.82 7.53 16.07
N ALA A 233 4.26 8.42 15.17
CA ALA A 233 4.63 9.79 15.52
C ALA A 233 3.45 10.57 16.10
N LEU A 234 2.23 10.42 15.55
CA LEU A 234 1.02 11.04 16.09
C LEU A 234 0.71 10.54 17.51
N LEU A 235 0.79 9.23 17.73
CA LEU A 235 0.58 8.64 19.07
C LEU A 235 1.62 9.15 20.08
N LEU A 236 2.89 9.22 19.71
CA LEU A 236 3.95 9.74 20.58
C LEU A 236 3.77 11.23 20.88
N ARG A 237 3.42 12.05 19.89
CA ARG A 237 3.12 13.48 20.10
C ARG A 237 1.87 13.70 20.95
N SER A 238 1.01 12.71 21.07
CA SER A 238 -0.21 12.77 21.90
C SER A 238 0.05 12.46 23.37
N ALA A 239 1.28 12.64 23.84
CA ALA A 239 1.65 12.51 25.26
C ALA A 239 0.85 13.48 26.14
N SER A 240 0.51 13.04 27.36
CA SER A 240 -0.22 13.80 28.37
C SER A 240 0.22 13.36 29.78
N ASP A 241 -0.30 13.99 30.81
CA ASP A 241 -0.01 13.57 32.18
C ASP A 241 -0.43 12.12 32.46
N VAL A 242 -1.52 11.68 31.82
CA VAL A 242 -1.99 10.28 31.91
C VAL A 242 -1.20 9.33 31.01
N HIS A 243 -0.65 9.84 29.92
CA HIS A 243 0.14 9.09 28.93
C HIS A 243 1.50 9.76 28.69
N PRO A 244 2.41 9.79 29.67
CA PRO A 244 3.63 10.61 29.58
C PRO A 244 4.60 10.17 28.46
N THR A 245 4.53 8.91 28.02
CA THR A 245 5.36 8.36 26.95
C THR A 245 4.67 8.30 25.57
N GLY A 246 3.48 8.90 25.45
CA GLY A 246 2.65 8.86 24.25
C GLY A 246 1.38 8.02 24.43
N LEU A 247 0.37 8.34 23.64
CA LEU A 247 -0.91 7.62 23.64
C LEU A 247 -0.72 6.17 23.17
N ALA A 248 -1.40 5.20 23.81
CA ALA A 248 -1.30 3.77 23.54
C ALA A 248 0.14 3.18 23.68
N ASN A 249 1.03 3.84 24.40
CA ASN A 249 2.44 3.46 24.53
C ASN A 249 2.85 2.95 25.93
N SER A 250 1.95 2.33 26.65
CA SER A 250 2.25 1.71 27.96
C SER A 250 3.33 0.60 27.87
N SER A 251 3.45 -0.05 26.72
CA SER A 251 4.48 -1.06 26.44
C SER A 251 5.84 -0.47 26.06
N GLY A 252 5.92 0.83 25.73
CA GLY A 252 7.11 1.47 25.17
C GLY A 252 7.47 1.04 23.75
N LEU A 253 6.55 0.38 23.02
CA LEU A 253 6.79 -0.20 21.69
C LEU A 253 6.34 0.70 20.53
N VAL A 254 5.55 1.74 20.79
CA VAL A 254 5.12 2.66 19.73
C VAL A 254 6.32 3.35 19.09
N GLY A 255 6.43 3.30 17.76
CA GLY A 255 7.53 3.85 17.00
C GLY A 255 8.80 2.99 16.96
N ARG A 256 8.76 1.80 17.54
CA ARG A 256 9.86 0.82 17.51
C ARG A 256 9.55 -0.29 16.50
N ARG A 257 10.59 -1.02 16.10
CA ARG A 257 10.48 -2.18 15.19
C ARG A 257 9.88 -1.81 13.83
N TYR A 258 10.34 -0.70 13.28
CA TYR A 258 10.00 -0.33 11.91
C TYR A 258 10.48 -1.42 10.96
N MET A 259 9.60 -1.88 10.08
CA MET A 259 9.90 -2.86 9.04
C MET A 259 9.54 -2.29 7.68
N ALA A 260 10.35 -2.59 6.67
CA ALA A 260 10.11 -2.25 5.29
C ALA A 260 10.02 -3.52 4.44
N HIS A 261 9.33 -3.44 3.32
CA HIS A 261 9.38 -4.51 2.34
C HIS A 261 10.80 -4.62 1.78
N LEU A 262 11.34 -5.83 1.78
CA LEU A 262 12.55 -6.16 1.06
C LEU A 262 12.14 -6.69 -0.32
N ALA A 263 12.73 -6.15 -1.37
CA ALA A 263 12.51 -6.59 -2.74
C ALA A 263 13.84 -6.85 -3.40
N THR A 264 14.01 -8.07 -3.92
CA THR A 264 15.14 -8.39 -4.80
C THR A 264 14.68 -8.13 -6.24
N MET A 265 15.42 -7.29 -6.93
CA MET A 265 15.21 -7.06 -8.36
C MET A 265 16.23 -7.87 -9.15
N MET A 266 15.75 -8.61 -10.12
CA MET A 266 16.60 -9.35 -11.07
C MET A 266 16.32 -8.85 -12.48
N GLU A 267 17.36 -8.44 -13.18
CA GLU A 267 17.28 -8.04 -14.59
C GLU A 267 18.02 -9.06 -15.43
N ALA A 268 17.38 -9.56 -16.50
CA ALA A 268 17.98 -10.45 -17.47
C ALA A 268 18.07 -9.74 -18.82
N PHE A 269 19.27 -9.69 -19.37
CA PHE A 269 19.53 -9.10 -20.69
C PHE A 269 19.80 -10.19 -21.72
N HIS A 270 19.06 -10.18 -22.83
CA HIS A 270 19.29 -11.06 -23.95
C HIS A 270 19.69 -10.22 -25.19
N PRO A 271 20.95 -10.27 -25.65
CA PRO A 271 21.47 -9.34 -26.65
C PRO A 271 20.86 -9.49 -28.06
N PHE A 272 20.24 -10.64 -28.33
CA PHE A 272 19.71 -10.98 -29.68
C PHE A 272 18.17 -11.12 -29.71
N ARG A 273 17.49 -10.88 -28.61
CA ARG A 273 16.02 -10.96 -28.54
C ARG A 273 15.47 -9.63 -28.01
N PRO A 274 14.94 -8.76 -28.87
CA PRO A 274 14.30 -7.54 -28.40
C PRO A 274 13.06 -7.87 -27.59
N ASN A 275 12.86 -7.13 -26.52
CA ASN A 275 11.66 -7.19 -25.71
C ASN A 275 10.67 -6.11 -26.17
N ASP A 276 9.63 -6.53 -26.84
CA ASP A 276 8.53 -5.68 -27.32
C ASP A 276 7.31 -5.66 -26.37
N THR A 277 7.42 -6.33 -25.23
CA THR A 277 6.34 -6.42 -24.26
C THR A 277 6.18 -5.11 -23.49
N VAL A 278 5.07 -4.43 -23.66
CA VAL A 278 4.76 -3.20 -22.95
C VAL A 278 4.42 -3.47 -21.48
N PHE A 279 3.49 -4.38 -21.21
CA PHE A 279 3.07 -4.75 -19.86
C PHE A 279 3.66 -6.11 -19.46
N GLN A 280 4.74 -6.09 -18.69
CA GLN A 280 5.51 -7.29 -18.33
C GLN A 280 5.10 -7.90 -16.98
N LYS A 281 4.20 -7.29 -16.26
CA LYS A 281 3.91 -7.51 -14.86
C LYS A 281 2.77 -8.51 -14.65
N THR A 282 2.86 -9.67 -15.30
CA THR A 282 1.79 -10.67 -15.23
C THR A 282 2.23 -11.99 -14.63
N VAL A 283 3.52 -12.15 -14.31
CA VAL A 283 4.10 -13.39 -13.77
C VAL A 283 4.68 -13.13 -12.39
N ALA A 284 4.46 -14.05 -11.46
CA ALA A 284 5.10 -14.16 -10.15
C ALA A 284 5.58 -15.59 -9.92
#